data_3d76e9dc7960a94aac3ad8fcf8e1f0bf
#
_entry.id   3d76e9dc7960a94aac3ad8fcf8e1f0bf
#
_cell.length_a   1.000
_cell.length_b   1.000
_cell.length_c   1.000
_cell.angle_alpha   90.00
_cell.angle_beta   90.00
_cell.angle_gamma   90.00
#
_symmetry.space_group_name_H-M   'P 1'
#
loop_
_entity.id
_entity.type
_entity.pdbx_description
1 polymer ?
#
loop_
_entity_poly.entity_id
_entity_poly.type
_entity_poly.pdbx_seq_one_letter_code
_entity_poly.pdbx_strand_id
1 'polypeptide(L)'
;MKRLFLLILIIIIGVSGLSAKDYYIYCTAESEDEVALIRFDGKTAHVEKRIPVGVWPVEIEGPHGITVSPDGDYWYLSMAHGIPFGYLYKYKTGTDEMVDRVELGLFPATMQISNATGLLYIVNFNLHGGHDEISTVSIVDPDEMIEIDRVETGVMPHGSRLLNNGLKHYSVAMMSGKLYEIDAMTMELKRTLSTAPKLMKMDDHSGHNMKQGKMDKMDHKMPPEKPTWVYPHPNDKLLYVVNNGTDNVVEIDIKKWSIVRTFKTDKGPYNCEVSRDGKYLVVTYKGAAKTGVWDLKTGKEVAKLNNSRKVTHGVVISPDSRYAFVSVEGIGKEPGAVEVIDLHNFKKVAVAEIGKQAGGLSFWKMEN
;
A
#
# COMPACT_ATOMS: atom_id res chain seq x y z
N MET A 1 43.65 -29.12 -62.14
CA MET A 1 43.60 -28.08 -61.10
C MET A 1 42.14 -27.76 -60.79
N LYS A 2 41.60 -28.35 -59.71
CA LYS A 2 40.19 -28.12 -59.24
C LYS A 2 40.22 -26.97 -58.19
N ARG A 3 39.61 -25.85 -58.47
CA ARG A 3 39.44 -24.72 -57.55
C ARG A 3 38.25 -25.02 -56.64
N LEU A 4 38.52 -25.17 -55.34
CA LEU A 4 37.52 -25.33 -54.27
C LEU A 4 37.08 -23.92 -53.87
N PHE A 5 35.83 -23.55 -54.13
CA PHE A 5 35.21 -22.31 -53.62
C PHE A 5 34.65 -22.61 -52.22
N LEU A 6 35.25 -21.98 -51.18
CA LEU A 6 34.79 -22.01 -49.83
C LEU A 6 33.71 -20.93 -49.65
N LEU A 7 32.44 -21.33 -49.50
CA LEU A 7 31.35 -20.43 -49.19
C LEU A 7 31.38 -20.19 -47.67
N ILE A 8 31.75 -19.00 -47.22
CA ILE A 8 31.61 -18.61 -45.83
C ILE A 8 30.20 -18.09 -45.62
N LEU A 9 29.36 -18.87 -44.90
CA LEU A 9 28.04 -18.50 -44.47
C LEU A 9 28.16 -17.63 -43.22
N ILE A 10 28.02 -16.31 -43.33
CA ILE A 10 27.96 -15.37 -42.21
C ILE A 10 26.56 -15.47 -41.62
N ILE A 11 26.40 -16.19 -40.49
CA ILE A 11 25.17 -16.17 -39.70
C ILE A 11 25.16 -14.85 -38.89
N ILE A 12 24.40 -13.87 -39.38
CA ILE A 12 24.07 -12.67 -38.60
C ILE A 12 23.02 -13.10 -37.56
N ILE A 13 23.49 -13.40 -36.35
CA ILE A 13 22.59 -13.54 -35.20
C ILE A 13 22.11 -12.13 -34.89
N GLY A 14 20.91 -11.81 -35.37
CA GLY A 14 20.19 -10.62 -34.96
C GLY A 14 19.93 -10.72 -33.47
N VAL A 15 20.73 -10.03 -32.64
CA VAL A 15 20.38 -9.75 -31.27
C VAL A 15 19.19 -8.80 -31.36
N SER A 16 17.97 -9.36 -31.34
CA SER A 16 16.78 -8.58 -31.01
C SER A 16 17.03 -7.99 -29.63
N GLY A 17 17.46 -6.74 -29.58
CA GLY A 17 17.56 -6.00 -28.32
C GLY A 17 16.16 -6.02 -27.71
N LEU A 18 15.99 -6.76 -26.62
CA LEU A 18 14.83 -6.55 -25.77
C LEU A 18 14.84 -5.07 -25.40
N SER A 19 13.89 -4.31 -25.95
CA SER A 19 13.67 -2.93 -25.55
C SER A 19 13.50 -2.93 -24.03
N ALA A 20 14.32 -2.16 -23.34
CA ALA A 20 14.16 -2.00 -21.90
C ALA A 20 12.78 -1.35 -21.69
N LYS A 21 11.98 -1.94 -20.78
CA LYS A 21 10.68 -1.37 -20.46
C LYS A 21 10.83 -0.18 -19.56
N ASP A 22 10.04 0.85 -19.80
CA ASP A 22 9.86 1.98 -18.91
C ASP A 22 8.71 1.75 -17.96
N TYR A 23 8.91 2.07 -16.69
CA TYR A 23 7.93 1.95 -15.62
C TYR A 23 7.64 3.33 -15.05
N TYR A 24 6.37 3.69 -14.93
CA TYR A 24 5.93 5.00 -14.45
C TYR A 24 5.14 4.86 -13.15
N ILE A 25 5.55 5.60 -12.13
CA ILE A 25 5.01 5.54 -10.78
C ILE A 25 4.78 6.95 -10.25
N TYR A 26 3.61 7.20 -9.68
CA TYR A 26 3.37 8.40 -8.88
C TYR A 26 3.74 8.14 -7.42
N CYS A 27 4.35 9.13 -6.77
CA CYS A 27 4.66 9.12 -5.34
C CYS A 27 4.38 10.48 -4.72
N THR A 28 3.67 10.50 -3.57
CA THR A 28 3.38 11.72 -2.82
C THR A 28 4.60 12.20 -2.04
N ALA A 29 4.76 13.53 -1.92
CA ALA A 29 5.69 14.21 -1.04
C ALA A 29 4.88 15.11 -0.09
N GLU A 30 4.39 14.52 1.00
CA GLU A 30 3.33 15.05 1.86
C GLU A 30 3.68 16.42 2.47
N SER A 31 4.95 16.64 2.88
CA SER A 31 5.39 17.91 3.47
C SER A 31 5.72 19.02 2.46
N GLU A 32 5.52 18.79 1.18
CA GLU A 32 5.83 19.78 0.13
C GLU A 32 4.66 20.02 -0.84
N ASP A 33 3.46 19.43 -0.54
CA ASP A 33 2.28 19.49 -1.41
C ASP A 33 2.59 19.17 -2.88
N GLU A 34 3.38 18.10 -3.07
CA GLU A 34 3.88 17.68 -4.37
C GLU A 34 3.61 16.19 -4.62
N VAL A 35 3.34 15.84 -5.86
CA VAL A 35 3.39 14.47 -6.36
C VAL A 35 4.51 14.37 -7.39
N ALA A 36 5.42 13.41 -7.20
CA ALA A 36 6.46 13.10 -8.15
C ALA A 36 6.00 12.00 -9.12
N LEU A 37 6.08 12.24 -10.43
CA LEU A 37 6.03 11.20 -11.45
C LEU A 37 7.44 10.69 -11.68
N ILE A 38 7.68 9.42 -11.43
CA ILE A 38 8.97 8.76 -11.53
C ILE A 38 8.96 7.82 -12.72
N ARG A 39 10.02 7.87 -13.54
CA ARG A 39 10.31 6.91 -14.59
C ARG A 39 11.51 6.06 -14.22
N PHE A 40 11.37 4.75 -14.41
CA PHE A 40 12.45 3.78 -14.29
C PHE A 40 12.60 3.02 -15.61
N ASP A 41 13.78 3.09 -16.24
CA ASP A 41 14.09 2.51 -17.55
C ASP A 41 14.67 1.08 -17.50
N GLY A 42 14.56 0.42 -16.34
CA GLY A 42 15.17 -0.89 -16.08
C GLY A 42 16.61 -0.81 -15.53
N LYS A 43 17.21 0.40 -15.46
CA LYS A 43 18.56 0.64 -14.92
C LYS A 43 18.64 1.84 -13.99
N THR A 44 18.03 2.95 -14.39
CA THR A 44 18.04 4.22 -13.66
C THR A 44 16.63 4.70 -13.39
N ALA A 45 16.42 5.27 -12.21
CA ALA A 45 15.16 5.92 -11.83
C ALA A 45 15.39 7.43 -11.69
N HIS A 46 14.50 8.24 -12.24
CA HIS A 46 14.53 9.69 -12.12
C HIS A 46 13.14 10.27 -12.04
N VAL A 47 13.03 11.47 -11.48
CA VAL A 47 11.79 12.22 -11.46
C VAL A 47 11.56 12.83 -12.84
N GLU A 48 10.53 12.36 -13.51
CA GLU A 48 10.11 12.87 -14.83
C GLU A 48 9.40 14.21 -14.69
N LYS A 49 8.56 14.32 -13.65
CA LYS A 49 7.76 15.53 -13.40
C LYS A 49 7.52 15.69 -11.89
N ARG A 50 7.56 16.94 -11.41
CA ARG A 50 7.10 17.36 -10.10
C ARG A 50 5.79 18.12 -10.28
N ILE A 51 4.73 17.67 -9.61
CA ILE A 51 3.37 18.15 -9.79
C ILE A 51 2.96 18.82 -8.48
N PRO A 52 2.88 20.17 -8.44
CA PRO A 52 2.35 20.85 -7.26
C PRO A 52 0.84 20.57 -7.17
N VAL A 53 0.37 20.19 -5.98
CA VAL A 53 -1.02 19.78 -5.77
C VAL A 53 -1.74 20.59 -4.71
N GLY A 54 -1.03 21.36 -3.87
CA GLY A 54 -1.61 22.26 -2.88
C GLY A 54 -2.35 23.44 -3.55
N VAL A 55 -3.45 23.86 -2.97
CA VAL A 55 -4.28 24.99 -3.43
C VAL A 55 -4.03 26.23 -2.56
N TRP A 56 -3.66 26.02 -1.30
CA TRP A 56 -3.45 27.10 -0.33
C TRP A 56 -1.95 27.43 -0.18
N PRO A 57 -1.52 28.66 -0.50
CA PRO A 57 -0.09 28.99 -0.56
C PRO A 57 0.60 29.08 0.81
N VAL A 58 -0.14 29.00 1.92
CA VAL A 58 0.38 29.20 3.28
C VAL A 58 0.18 27.99 4.19
N GLU A 59 -0.44 26.92 3.68
CA GLU A 59 -0.76 25.71 4.44
C GLU A 59 -0.19 24.50 3.72
N ILE A 60 0.24 23.50 4.46
CA ILE A 60 0.58 22.17 3.93
C ILE A 60 -0.70 21.34 4.00
N GLU A 61 -1.26 21.01 2.82
CA GLU A 61 -2.51 20.26 2.70
C GLU A 61 -2.29 18.74 2.77
N GLY A 62 -1.06 18.29 2.59
CA GLY A 62 -0.59 16.94 2.83
C GLY A 62 -1.16 15.90 1.87
N PRO A 63 -0.67 15.80 0.63
CA PRO A 63 -1.00 14.71 -0.27
C PRO A 63 -0.54 13.37 0.30
N HIS A 64 -1.49 12.46 0.62
CA HIS A 64 -1.17 11.24 1.37
C HIS A 64 -1.37 9.97 0.54
N GLY A 65 -2.60 9.61 0.21
CA GLY A 65 -2.91 8.43 -0.59
C GLY A 65 -3.09 8.77 -2.06
N ILE A 66 -2.68 7.85 -2.93
CA ILE A 66 -2.78 8.03 -4.38
C ILE A 66 -3.20 6.72 -5.05
N THR A 67 -4.05 6.80 -6.09
CA THR A 67 -4.39 5.67 -6.95
C THR A 67 -4.60 6.14 -8.38
N VAL A 68 -4.30 5.26 -9.35
CA VAL A 68 -4.58 5.48 -10.77
C VAL A 68 -5.83 4.70 -11.14
N SER A 69 -6.68 5.26 -11.99
CA SER A 69 -7.87 4.56 -12.52
C SER A 69 -7.46 3.30 -13.32
N PRO A 70 -8.32 2.26 -13.38
CA PRO A 70 -8.00 1.02 -14.08
C PRO A 70 -7.69 1.19 -15.57
N ASP A 71 -8.26 2.19 -16.23
CA ASP A 71 -7.99 2.57 -17.63
C ASP A 71 -6.69 3.40 -17.79
N GLY A 72 -6.15 3.91 -16.68
CA GLY A 72 -4.95 4.75 -16.67
C GLY A 72 -5.21 6.21 -17.05
N ASP A 73 -6.45 6.64 -17.19
CA ASP A 73 -6.84 7.95 -17.70
C ASP A 73 -6.84 9.06 -16.64
N TYR A 74 -7.02 8.67 -15.36
CA TYR A 74 -7.05 9.57 -14.23
C TYR A 74 -6.23 9.04 -13.07
N TRP A 75 -5.76 9.93 -12.22
CA TRP A 75 -5.24 9.60 -10.91
C TRP A 75 -5.95 10.42 -9.83
N TYR A 76 -6.07 9.83 -8.66
CA TYR A 76 -6.79 10.38 -7.53
C TYR A 76 -5.86 10.52 -6.34
N LEU A 77 -6.02 11.62 -5.61
CA LEU A 77 -5.14 12.01 -4.50
C LEU A 77 -5.96 12.42 -3.29
N SER A 78 -5.66 11.85 -2.12
CA SER A 78 -6.20 12.37 -0.87
C SER A 78 -5.34 13.52 -0.36
N MET A 79 -5.99 14.64 -0.03
CA MET A 79 -5.41 15.78 0.67
C MET A 79 -5.83 15.67 2.13
N ALA A 80 -4.86 15.30 3.01
CA ALA A 80 -5.16 14.71 4.29
C ALA A 80 -5.26 15.71 5.45
N HIS A 81 -4.55 16.85 5.41
CA HIS A 81 -4.37 17.72 6.57
C HIS A 81 -5.48 18.75 6.80
N GLY A 82 -6.50 18.79 5.95
CA GLY A 82 -7.66 19.68 6.14
C GLY A 82 -8.40 19.41 7.45
N ILE A 83 -8.87 20.47 8.13
CA ILE A 83 -9.71 20.42 9.33
C ILE A 83 -10.93 21.30 9.11
N PRO A 84 -12.16 20.80 9.35
CA PRO A 84 -12.54 19.49 9.89
C PRO A 84 -12.65 18.38 8.86
N PHE A 85 -12.36 18.63 7.59
CA PHE A 85 -12.53 17.71 6.48
C PHE A 85 -11.27 17.66 5.63
N GLY A 86 -11.02 16.49 5.02
CA GLY A 86 -10.05 16.34 3.95
C GLY A 86 -10.73 16.27 2.59
N TYR A 87 -9.94 16.10 1.55
CA TYR A 87 -10.44 16.12 0.18
C TYR A 87 -9.90 14.94 -0.63
N LEU A 88 -10.67 14.54 -1.63
CA LEU A 88 -10.21 13.73 -2.75
C LEU A 88 -10.13 14.60 -3.99
N TYR A 89 -8.96 14.63 -4.63
CA TYR A 89 -8.74 15.35 -5.88
C TYR A 89 -8.63 14.36 -7.03
N LYS A 90 -9.19 14.73 -8.20
CA LYS A 90 -9.11 13.99 -9.47
C LYS A 90 -8.24 14.77 -10.45
N TYR A 91 -7.27 14.08 -11.01
CA TYR A 91 -6.35 14.63 -12.02
C TYR A 91 -6.39 13.83 -13.31
N LYS A 92 -6.18 14.49 -14.45
CA LYS A 92 -6.01 13.82 -15.74
C LYS A 92 -4.57 13.33 -15.87
N THR A 93 -4.35 12.04 -16.14
CA THR A 93 -3.01 11.52 -16.38
C THR A 93 -2.35 12.17 -17.60
N GLY A 94 -1.04 12.33 -17.54
CA GLY A 94 -0.23 12.94 -18.61
C GLY A 94 -0.18 14.46 -18.55
N THR A 95 -1.32 15.18 -18.54
CA THR A 95 -1.34 16.64 -18.31
C THR A 95 -1.14 16.98 -16.84
N ASP A 96 -1.64 16.12 -15.95
CA ASP A 96 -1.67 16.28 -14.49
C ASP A 96 -2.41 17.56 -14.06
N GLU A 97 -3.42 17.92 -14.84
CA GLU A 97 -4.34 19.00 -14.50
C GLU A 97 -5.44 18.48 -13.56
N MET A 98 -5.75 19.26 -12.52
CA MET A 98 -6.86 18.97 -11.61
C MET A 98 -8.18 19.12 -12.37
N VAL A 99 -8.99 18.07 -12.37
CA VAL A 99 -10.29 18.01 -13.05
C VAL A 99 -11.40 18.39 -12.10
N ASP A 100 -11.38 17.81 -10.89
CA ASP A 100 -12.45 17.98 -9.89
C ASP A 100 -11.97 17.58 -8.48
N ARG A 101 -12.81 17.83 -7.47
CA ARG A 101 -12.56 17.42 -6.09
C ARG A 101 -13.86 17.22 -5.31
N VAL A 102 -13.82 16.37 -4.30
CA VAL A 102 -14.91 16.15 -3.35
C VAL A 102 -14.39 16.20 -1.91
N GLU A 103 -15.19 16.80 -1.01
CA GLU A 103 -14.94 16.79 0.42
C GLU A 103 -15.27 15.42 1.01
N LEU A 104 -14.40 14.90 1.89
CA LEU A 104 -14.54 13.62 2.56
C LEU A 104 -14.48 13.77 4.08
N GLY A 105 -14.27 12.66 4.80
CA GLY A 105 -14.01 12.67 6.22
C GLY A 105 -12.64 13.24 6.58
N LEU A 106 -12.33 13.28 7.87
CA LEU A 106 -11.07 13.80 8.38
C LEU A 106 -9.91 12.86 8.04
N PHE A 107 -8.86 13.41 7.46
CA PHE A 107 -7.65 12.72 7.05
C PHE A 107 -7.93 11.53 6.11
N PRO A 108 -8.45 11.75 4.89
CA PRO A 108 -8.55 10.68 3.91
C PRO A 108 -7.14 10.16 3.58
N ALA A 109 -6.95 8.84 3.61
CA ALA A 109 -5.64 8.20 3.47
C ALA A 109 -5.61 7.29 2.25
N THR A 110 -5.65 5.99 2.43
CA THR A 110 -5.52 5.03 1.34
C THR A 110 -6.80 4.85 0.55
N MET A 111 -6.66 4.53 -0.73
CA MET A 111 -7.80 4.36 -1.63
C MET A 111 -7.55 3.35 -2.73
N GLN A 112 -8.62 2.85 -3.33
CA GLN A 112 -8.59 2.03 -4.54
C GLN A 112 -9.94 2.05 -5.26
N ILE A 113 -9.93 1.92 -6.60
CA ILE A 113 -11.13 1.81 -7.45
C ILE A 113 -11.49 0.35 -7.63
N SER A 114 -12.77 0.01 -7.50
CA SER A 114 -13.29 -1.32 -7.77
C SER A 114 -13.44 -1.54 -9.27
N ASN A 115 -12.82 -2.60 -9.80
CA ASN A 115 -13.00 -3.01 -11.19
C ASN A 115 -14.43 -3.49 -11.49
N ALA A 116 -15.18 -3.91 -10.45
CA ALA A 116 -16.53 -4.45 -10.61
C ALA A 116 -17.60 -3.38 -10.61
N THR A 117 -17.45 -2.33 -9.79
CA THR A 117 -18.47 -1.28 -9.61
C THR A 117 -18.07 0.06 -10.20
N GLY A 118 -16.78 0.28 -10.49
CA GLY A 118 -16.24 1.59 -10.86
C GLY A 118 -16.07 2.55 -9.68
N LEU A 119 -16.60 2.21 -8.50
CA LEU A 119 -16.58 3.10 -7.34
C LEU A 119 -15.21 3.12 -6.64
N LEU A 120 -14.88 4.25 -6.07
CA LEU A 120 -13.64 4.50 -5.36
C LEU A 120 -13.89 4.42 -3.85
N TYR A 121 -13.06 3.64 -3.15
CA TYR A 121 -13.12 3.41 -1.70
C TYR A 121 -11.96 4.13 -1.04
N ILE A 122 -12.24 5.07 -0.12
CA ILE A 122 -11.25 5.91 0.55
C ILE A 122 -11.38 5.77 2.05
N VAL A 123 -10.30 5.43 2.73
CA VAL A 123 -10.25 5.37 4.19
C VAL A 123 -10.10 6.76 4.77
N ASN A 124 -10.96 7.15 5.71
CA ASN A 124 -10.81 8.35 6.52
C ASN A 124 -10.05 7.97 7.81
N PHE A 125 -8.75 8.23 7.84
CA PHE A 125 -7.88 7.77 8.93
C PHE A 125 -8.15 8.48 10.26
N ASN A 126 -8.68 9.70 10.23
CA ASN A 126 -9.01 10.51 11.41
C ASN A 126 -7.81 10.83 12.31
N LEU A 127 -6.60 10.98 11.71
CA LEU A 127 -5.37 11.21 12.49
C LEU A 127 -5.41 12.48 13.33
N HIS A 128 -6.08 13.52 12.85
CA HIS A 128 -6.19 14.81 13.53
C HIS A 128 -7.45 14.95 14.39
N GLY A 129 -8.26 13.90 14.47
CA GLY A 129 -9.49 13.83 15.29
C GLY A 129 -9.29 13.14 16.62
N GLY A 130 -10.38 12.71 17.25
CA GLY A 130 -10.37 11.92 18.47
C GLY A 130 -9.83 10.50 18.22
N HIS A 131 -8.79 10.13 18.98
CA HIS A 131 -8.11 8.82 18.81
C HIS A 131 -8.92 7.62 19.34
N ASP A 132 -10.08 7.84 19.87
CA ASP A 132 -11.06 6.86 20.34
C ASP A 132 -12.37 6.88 19.53
N GLU A 133 -12.48 7.78 18.55
CA GLU A 133 -13.65 7.90 17.69
C GLU A 133 -13.61 6.89 16.54
N ILE A 134 -14.78 6.28 16.29
CA ILE A 134 -14.98 5.43 15.12
C ILE A 134 -14.90 6.29 13.86
N SER A 135 -14.15 5.82 12.88
CA SER A 135 -14.05 6.45 11.58
C SER A 135 -14.54 5.53 10.46
N THR A 136 -14.33 5.91 9.21
CA THR A 136 -15.13 5.40 8.10
C THR A 136 -14.29 5.10 6.87
N VAL A 137 -14.92 4.39 5.93
CA VAL A 137 -14.53 4.32 4.51
C VAL A 137 -15.57 5.09 3.71
N SER A 138 -15.17 6.14 3.02
CA SER A 138 -15.99 6.85 2.04
C SER A 138 -16.05 6.08 0.73
N ILE A 139 -17.22 6.06 0.09
CA ILE A 139 -17.44 5.47 -1.22
C ILE A 139 -17.84 6.60 -2.18
N VAL A 140 -17.02 6.80 -3.21
CA VAL A 140 -17.16 7.93 -4.15
C VAL A 140 -17.44 7.41 -5.54
N ASP A 141 -18.38 8.05 -6.24
CA ASP A 141 -18.53 7.96 -7.68
C ASP A 141 -17.42 8.82 -8.32
N PRO A 142 -16.43 8.23 -9.00
CA PRO A 142 -15.31 8.98 -9.56
C PRO A 142 -15.66 9.75 -10.84
N ASP A 143 -16.79 9.47 -11.48
CA ASP A 143 -17.23 10.18 -12.67
C ASP A 143 -17.87 11.51 -12.28
N GLU A 144 -18.79 11.49 -11.31
CA GLU A 144 -19.51 12.64 -10.80
C GLU A 144 -18.76 13.37 -9.67
N MET A 145 -17.71 12.77 -9.12
CA MET A 145 -16.96 13.26 -7.94
C MET A 145 -17.87 13.58 -6.75
N ILE A 146 -18.75 12.64 -6.42
CA ILE A 146 -19.65 12.74 -5.26
C ILE A 146 -19.45 11.56 -4.31
N GLU A 147 -19.50 11.81 -3.00
CA GLU A 147 -19.56 10.74 -1.99
C GLU A 147 -20.99 10.18 -1.95
N ILE A 148 -21.15 8.90 -2.30
CA ILE A 148 -22.46 8.24 -2.37
C ILE A 148 -22.80 7.44 -1.12
N ASP A 149 -21.78 7.04 -0.34
CA ASP A 149 -21.99 6.34 0.93
C ASP A 149 -20.74 6.44 1.83
N ARG A 150 -20.92 6.12 3.11
CA ARG A 150 -19.88 6.13 4.14
C ARG A 150 -20.08 5.02 5.14
N VAL A 151 -19.13 4.07 5.19
CA VAL A 151 -19.22 2.86 6.03
C VAL A 151 -18.33 2.98 7.25
N GLU A 152 -18.85 2.78 8.45
CA GLU A 152 -18.07 2.74 9.70
C GLU A 152 -17.16 1.52 9.77
N THR A 153 -15.88 1.72 10.12
CA THR A 153 -14.86 0.67 10.12
C THR A 153 -13.92 0.66 11.32
N GLY A 154 -14.24 1.34 12.37
CA GLY A 154 -13.47 1.34 13.62
C GLY A 154 -12.55 2.54 13.79
N VAL A 155 -11.70 2.47 14.80
CA VAL A 155 -10.86 3.60 15.24
C VAL A 155 -9.54 3.60 14.48
N MET A 156 -9.20 4.74 13.87
CA MET A 156 -8.02 4.94 13.03
C MET A 156 -7.86 3.86 11.94
N PRO A 157 -8.82 3.73 11.01
CA PRO A 157 -8.63 2.89 9.83
C PRO A 157 -7.55 3.49 8.94
N HIS A 158 -6.62 2.65 8.41
CA HIS A 158 -5.47 3.17 7.66
C HIS A 158 -5.30 2.50 6.30
N GLY A 159 -4.87 1.23 6.30
CA GLY A 159 -4.63 0.48 5.07
C GLY A 159 -5.89 -0.21 4.55
N SER A 160 -6.12 -0.11 3.24
CA SER A 160 -7.26 -0.78 2.61
C SER A 160 -6.94 -1.26 1.21
N ARG A 161 -7.59 -2.35 0.79
CA ARG A 161 -7.49 -2.87 -0.59
C ARG A 161 -8.78 -3.60 -0.98
N LEU A 162 -9.08 -3.55 -2.27
CA LEU A 162 -10.10 -4.39 -2.91
C LEU A 162 -9.51 -5.75 -3.30
N LEU A 163 -10.34 -6.80 -3.34
CA LEU A 163 -9.98 -8.02 -4.07
C LEU A 163 -9.71 -7.71 -5.54
N ASN A 164 -8.95 -8.57 -6.22
CA ASN A 164 -8.66 -8.38 -7.66
C ASN A 164 -9.93 -8.42 -8.52
N ASN A 165 -10.97 -9.14 -8.07
CA ASN A 165 -12.27 -9.14 -8.72
C ASN A 165 -13.14 -7.90 -8.43
N GLY A 166 -12.69 -7.01 -7.55
CA GLY A 166 -13.38 -5.76 -7.20
C GLY A 166 -14.64 -5.90 -6.34
N LEU A 167 -15.04 -7.13 -5.94
CA LEU A 167 -16.33 -7.35 -5.26
C LEU A 167 -16.32 -7.16 -3.75
N LYS A 168 -15.13 -7.06 -3.15
CA LYS A 168 -14.98 -6.88 -1.70
C LYS A 168 -13.86 -5.91 -1.39
N HIS A 169 -14.13 -4.99 -0.51
CA HIS A 169 -13.15 -4.06 0.05
C HIS A 169 -12.78 -4.48 1.47
N TYR A 170 -11.50 -4.43 1.77
CA TYR A 170 -10.95 -4.71 3.10
C TYR A 170 -10.28 -3.48 3.66
N SER A 171 -10.54 -3.17 4.92
CA SER A 171 -9.90 -2.10 5.67
C SER A 171 -9.42 -2.62 7.02
N VAL A 172 -8.29 -2.10 7.52
CA VAL A 172 -7.81 -2.40 8.87
C VAL A 172 -7.81 -1.13 9.71
N ALA A 173 -8.24 -1.24 10.98
CA ALA A 173 -8.26 -0.14 11.92
C ALA A 173 -7.25 -0.37 13.05
N MET A 174 -6.25 0.53 13.14
CA MET A 174 -5.08 0.40 14.00
C MET A 174 -5.46 0.28 15.48
N MET A 175 -6.34 1.17 15.93
CA MET A 175 -6.71 1.25 17.35
C MET A 175 -7.84 0.27 17.71
N SER A 176 -8.50 -0.33 16.73
CA SER A 176 -9.47 -1.41 16.95
C SER A 176 -8.86 -2.80 16.84
N GLY A 177 -7.65 -2.97 16.31
CA GLY A 177 -6.98 -4.26 16.12
C GLY A 177 -7.74 -5.21 15.20
N LYS A 178 -8.51 -4.69 14.23
CA LYS A 178 -9.45 -5.46 13.43
C LYS A 178 -9.29 -5.22 11.92
N LEU A 179 -9.64 -6.26 11.17
CA LEU A 179 -9.93 -6.26 9.76
C LEU A 179 -11.44 -6.17 9.53
N TYR A 180 -11.87 -5.40 8.56
CA TYR A 180 -13.25 -5.15 8.15
C TYR A 180 -13.43 -5.57 6.69
N GLU A 181 -14.51 -6.31 6.37
CA GLU A 181 -14.90 -6.66 5.00
C GLU A 181 -16.17 -5.91 4.63
N ILE A 182 -16.10 -5.09 3.57
CA ILE A 182 -17.23 -4.39 2.96
C ILE A 182 -17.54 -5.07 1.63
N ASP A 183 -18.81 -5.35 1.38
CA ASP A 183 -19.29 -5.82 0.08
C ASP A 183 -19.36 -4.63 -0.88
N ALA A 184 -18.66 -4.72 -2.02
CA ALA A 184 -18.57 -3.60 -2.94
C ALA A 184 -19.83 -3.38 -3.80
N MET A 185 -20.74 -4.36 -3.85
CA MET A 185 -22.00 -4.24 -4.58
C MET A 185 -23.10 -3.63 -3.73
N THR A 186 -23.13 -3.96 -2.41
CA THR A 186 -24.17 -3.47 -1.48
C THR A 186 -23.69 -2.34 -0.59
N MET A 187 -22.38 -2.04 -0.60
CA MET A 187 -21.73 -1.02 0.24
C MET A 187 -21.88 -1.28 1.75
N GLU A 188 -22.18 -2.49 2.15
CA GLU A 188 -22.43 -2.87 3.55
C GLU A 188 -21.23 -3.55 4.19
N LEU A 189 -20.98 -3.23 5.47
CA LEU A 189 -20.08 -4.00 6.31
C LEU A 189 -20.64 -5.42 6.53
N LYS A 190 -19.90 -6.45 6.12
CA LYS A 190 -20.36 -7.85 6.22
C LYS A 190 -19.82 -8.56 7.45
N ARG A 191 -18.55 -8.37 7.79
CA ARG A 191 -17.92 -9.08 8.92
C ARG A 191 -16.61 -8.40 9.33
N THR A 192 -16.17 -8.74 10.55
CA THR A 192 -14.91 -8.27 11.12
C THR A 192 -14.08 -9.45 11.65
N LEU A 193 -12.76 -9.27 11.73
CA LEU A 193 -11.84 -10.26 12.30
C LEU A 193 -10.78 -9.55 13.13
N SER A 194 -10.48 -10.05 14.33
CA SER A 194 -9.30 -9.64 15.09
C SER A 194 -8.04 -10.07 14.36
N THR A 195 -7.05 -9.17 14.25
CA THR A 195 -5.76 -9.46 13.62
C THR A 195 -4.75 -10.10 14.59
N ALA A 196 -5.16 -10.31 15.85
CA ALA A 196 -4.37 -11.02 16.84
C ALA A 196 -4.15 -12.48 16.43
N PRO A 197 -2.90 -12.96 16.31
CA PRO A 197 -2.66 -14.38 16.16
C PRO A 197 -3.23 -15.13 17.35
N LYS A 198 -3.94 -16.24 17.11
CA LYS A 198 -4.36 -17.11 18.23
C LYS A 198 -3.10 -17.59 18.94
N LEU A 199 -2.92 -17.18 20.19
CA LEU A 199 -1.93 -17.80 21.08
C LEU A 199 -2.26 -19.30 21.11
N MET A 200 -1.29 -20.16 20.76
CA MET A 200 -1.39 -21.58 21.14
C MET A 200 -1.60 -21.58 22.64
N LYS A 201 -2.72 -22.19 23.09
CA LYS A 201 -2.94 -22.42 24.53
C LYS A 201 -1.72 -23.21 25.01
N MET A 202 -0.81 -22.56 25.74
CA MET A 202 0.05 -23.27 26.66
C MET A 202 -0.90 -23.89 27.67
N ASP A 203 -0.86 -25.20 27.82
CA ASP A 203 -1.61 -25.92 28.85
C ASP A 203 -1.25 -25.30 30.21
N ASP A 204 -2.18 -24.55 30.78
CA ASP A 204 -2.02 -23.91 32.07
C ASP A 204 -2.22 -24.97 33.16
N HIS A 205 -1.09 -25.56 33.60
CA HIS A 205 -1.05 -26.39 34.80
C HIS A 205 -0.75 -25.54 36.04
N SER A 206 -1.47 -24.43 36.24
CA SER A 206 -1.45 -23.73 37.53
C SER A 206 -2.85 -23.38 37.97
N GLY A 207 -3.44 -24.28 38.74
CA GLY A 207 -4.66 -24.01 39.51
C GLY A 207 -4.43 -22.92 40.55
N HIS A 208 -4.93 -21.72 40.29
CA HIS A 208 -5.12 -20.72 41.32
C HIS A 208 -6.54 -20.19 41.28
N ASN A 209 -7.29 -20.49 42.33
CA ASN A 209 -8.59 -19.92 42.67
C ASN A 209 -8.47 -18.39 42.76
N MET A 210 -9.12 -17.66 41.89
CA MET A 210 -9.34 -16.23 42.05
C MET A 210 -10.78 -15.99 42.53
N LYS A 211 -10.87 -15.36 43.70
CA LYS A 211 -12.07 -14.84 44.32
C LYS A 211 -12.72 -13.77 43.44
N GLN A 212 -14.05 -13.83 43.29
CA GLN A 212 -14.88 -12.77 42.77
C GLN A 212 -14.65 -11.46 43.54
N GLY A 213 -14.25 -10.43 42.84
CA GLY A 213 -14.05 -9.09 43.38
C GLY A 213 -14.15 -8.03 42.31
N LYS A 214 -15.23 -7.23 42.37
CA LYS A 214 -15.48 -5.89 41.81
C LYS A 214 -15.33 -5.72 40.29
N MET A 215 -16.40 -5.27 39.67
CA MET A 215 -16.44 -4.60 38.38
C MET A 215 -15.41 -3.43 38.38
N ASP A 216 -14.22 -3.67 37.87
CA ASP A 216 -13.26 -2.64 37.56
C ASP A 216 -13.62 -2.02 36.22
N LYS A 217 -13.47 -0.68 36.18
CA LYS A 217 -13.60 0.15 34.98
C LYS A 217 -12.97 -0.55 33.79
N MET A 218 -13.70 -0.64 32.66
CA MET A 218 -13.13 -1.08 31.38
C MET A 218 -11.93 -0.21 31.07
N ASP A 219 -10.75 -0.75 31.35
CA ASP A 219 -9.48 -0.21 30.90
C ASP A 219 -9.47 -0.50 29.39
N HIS A 220 -9.80 0.49 28.56
CA HIS A 220 -9.73 0.40 27.10
C HIS A 220 -8.27 0.29 26.67
N LYS A 221 -7.65 -0.84 27.00
CA LYS A 221 -6.29 -1.14 26.59
C LYS A 221 -6.29 -1.33 25.08
N MET A 222 -5.67 -0.38 24.38
CA MET A 222 -5.52 -0.44 22.92
C MET A 222 -4.94 -1.79 22.51
N PRO A 223 -5.48 -2.44 21.45
CA PRO A 223 -4.96 -3.72 20.98
C PRO A 223 -3.50 -3.57 20.58
N PRO A 224 -2.64 -4.51 20.99
CA PRO A 224 -1.19 -4.41 20.73
C PRO A 224 -0.84 -4.56 19.25
N GLU A 225 -1.69 -5.16 18.44
CA GLU A 225 -1.41 -5.49 17.04
C GLU A 225 -1.21 -4.27 16.16
N LYS A 226 -2.05 -3.23 16.32
CA LYS A 226 -2.05 -2.00 15.52
C LYS A 226 -1.91 -2.29 14.02
N PRO A 227 -2.90 -2.97 13.39
CA PRO A 227 -2.82 -3.31 11.98
C PRO A 227 -2.80 -2.04 11.12
N THR A 228 -1.79 -1.93 10.23
CA THR A 228 -1.58 -0.75 9.39
C THR A 228 -1.93 -0.98 7.93
N TRP A 229 -1.90 -2.22 7.45
CA TRP A 229 -2.13 -2.51 6.04
C TRP A 229 -2.80 -3.86 5.83
N VAL A 230 -3.57 -3.98 4.75
CA VAL A 230 -4.09 -5.24 4.23
C VAL A 230 -3.83 -5.31 2.73
N TYR A 231 -3.44 -6.50 2.24
CA TYR A 231 -3.29 -6.74 0.81
C TYR A 231 -3.79 -8.14 0.42
N PRO A 232 -4.61 -8.27 -0.66
CA PRO A 232 -5.10 -9.56 -1.13
C PRO A 232 -4.03 -10.30 -1.95
N HIS A 233 -4.03 -11.63 -1.86
CA HIS A 233 -3.30 -12.47 -2.80
C HIS A 233 -3.99 -12.43 -4.18
N PRO A 234 -3.27 -12.48 -5.31
CA PRO A 234 -3.86 -12.45 -6.66
C PRO A 234 -4.91 -13.52 -6.97
N ASN A 235 -4.97 -14.60 -6.19
CA ASN A 235 -5.97 -15.66 -6.32
C ASN A 235 -7.31 -15.36 -5.60
N ASP A 236 -7.45 -14.22 -4.91
CA ASP A 236 -8.61 -13.80 -4.13
C ASP A 236 -9.06 -14.79 -3.03
N LYS A 237 -8.12 -15.62 -2.51
CA LYS A 237 -8.40 -16.59 -1.44
C LYS A 237 -7.77 -16.24 -0.10
N LEU A 238 -6.71 -15.42 -0.12
CA LEU A 238 -5.92 -15.06 1.03
C LEU A 238 -5.78 -13.54 1.14
N LEU A 239 -5.66 -13.06 2.38
CA LEU A 239 -5.27 -11.68 2.70
C LEU A 239 -4.01 -11.71 3.56
N TYR A 240 -3.19 -10.69 3.42
CA TYR A 240 -2.04 -10.42 4.28
C TYR A 240 -2.31 -9.14 5.06
N VAL A 241 -2.31 -9.22 6.38
CA VAL A 241 -2.50 -8.06 7.26
C VAL A 241 -1.22 -7.79 8.03
N VAL A 242 -0.74 -6.57 7.93
CA VAL A 242 0.47 -6.11 8.59
C VAL A 242 0.13 -5.56 9.97
N ASN A 243 0.64 -6.20 11.02
CA ASN A 243 0.50 -5.78 12.41
C ASN A 243 1.77 -5.04 12.86
N ASN A 244 1.72 -3.72 12.82
CA ASN A 244 2.85 -2.85 13.16
C ASN A 244 3.29 -2.99 14.62
N GLY A 245 2.34 -3.15 15.53
CA GLY A 245 2.59 -3.14 16.97
C GLY A 245 3.16 -4.46 17.52
N THR A 246 3.06 -5.56 16.76
CA THR A 246 3.51 -6.90 17.18
C THR A 246 4.52 -7.53 16.23
N ASP A 247 5.10 -6.74 15.32
CA ASP A 247 6.17 -7.14 14.42
C ASP A 247 5.85 -8.42 13.63
N ASN A 248 4.67 -8.47 13.01
CA ASN A 248 4.28 -9.62 12.20
C ASN A 248 3.33 -9.25 11.05
N VAL A 249 3.24 -10.17 10.09
CA VAL A 249 2.18 -10.20 9.08
C VAL A 249 1.37 -11.48 9.30
N VAL A 250 0.04 -11.37 9.32
CA VAL A 250 -0.84 -12.52 9.38
C VAL A 250 -1.46 -12.80 8.02
N GLU A 251 -1.50 -14.08 7.64
CA GLU A 251 -2.19 -14.58 6.47
C GLU A 251 -3.56 -15.09 6.86
N ILE A 252 -4.60 -14.60 6.20
CA ILE A 252 -5.99 -14.90 6.49
C ILE A 252 -6.61 -15.64 5.31
N ASP A 253 -7.22 -16.79 5.56
CA ASP A 253 -8.07 -17.49 4.60
C ASP A 253 -9.44 -16.82 4.58
N ILE A 254 -9.80 -16.23 3.43
CA ILE A 254 -11.03 -15.45 3.26
C ILE A 254 -12.28 -16.31 3.46
N LYS A 255 -12.26 -17.57 2.98
CA LYS A 255 -13.41 -18.49 3.10
C LYS A 255 -13.61 -18.95 4.55
N LYS A 256 -12.52 -19.32 5.24
CA LYS A 256 -12.55 -19.75 6.64
C LYS A 256 -12.72 -18.58 7.60
N TRP A 257 -12.44 -17.36 7.15
CA TRP A 257 -12.40 -16.14 7.93
C TRP A 257 -11.57 -16.28 9.21
N SER A 258 -10.33 -16.75 9.03
CA SER A 258 -9.41 -17.03 10.13
C SER A 258 -7.96 -16.87 9.70
N ILE A 259 -7.11 -16.54 10.67
CA ILE A 259 -5.66 -16.52 10.49
C ILE A 259 -5.17 -17.97 10.32
N VAL A 260 -4.43 -18.21 9.25
CA VAL A 260 -3.89 -19.53 8.88
C VAL A 260 -2.37 -19.61 8.99
N ARG A 261 -1.68 -18.47 8.92
CA ARG A 261 -0.22 -18.39 9.06
C ARG A 261 0.20 -17.03 9.62
N THR A 262 1.32 -16.99 10.30
CA THR A 262 1.93 -15.76 10.82
C THR A 262 3.40 -15.72 10.41
N PHE A 263 3.84 -14.56 9.87
CA PHE A 263 5.20 -14.26 9.50
C PHE A 263 5.79 -13.30 10.54
N LYS A 264 6.82 -13.70 11.25
CA LYS A 264 7.52 -12.82 12.18
C LYS A 264 8.48 -11.93 11.40
N THR A 265 8.22 -10.62 11.40
CA THR A 265 8.97 -9.63 10.62
C THR A 265 10.09 -8.97 11.44
N ASP A 266 10.84 -8.07 10.80
CA ASP A 266 11.65 -7.07 11.49
C ASP A 266 10.74 -5.99 12.10
N LYS A 267 11.30 -5.04 12.85
CA LYS A 267 10.58 -4.08 13.69
C LYS A 267 9.71 -3.12 12.89
N GLY A 268 8.47 -2.98 13.33
CA GLY A 268 7.51 -1.99 12.83
C GLY A 268 7.13 -2.19 11.37
N PRO A 269 6.63 -3.38 10.95
CA PRO A 269 6.13 -3.55 9.60
C PRO A 269 4.96 -2.58 9.36
N TYR A 270 4.84 -2.02 8.15
CA TYR A 270 3.90 -0.93 7.91
C TYR A 270 3.01 -1.14 6.69
N ASN A 271 3.59 -1.42 5.54
CA ASN A 271 2.90 -1.65 4.28
C ASN A 271 3.33 -2.98 3.67
N CYS A 272 2.51 -3.56 2.81
CA CYS A 272 2.89 -4.74 2.04
C CYS A 272 2.15 -4.82 0.70
N GLU A 273 2.77 -5.51 -0.24
CA GLU A 273 2.15 -5.87 -1.52
C GLU A 273 2.59 -7.26 -1.96
N VAL A 274 1.66 -8.00 -2.59
CA VAL A 274 1.93 -9.32 -3.19
C VAL A 274 2.20 -9.15 -4.67
N SER A 275 3.27 -9.76 -5.18
CA SER A 275 3.56 -9.77 -6.62
C SER A 275 2.41 -10.39 -7.43
N ARG A 276 2.18 -9.91 -8.66
CA ARG A 276 1.06 -10.36 -9.51
C ARG A 276 1.09 -11.86 -9.83
N ASP A 277 2.28 -12.46 -9.83
CA ASP A 277 2.45 -13.91 -9.98
C ASP A 277 2.20 -14.71 -8.69
N GLY A 278 1.90 -14.03 -7.58
CA GLY A 278 1.59 -14.62 -6.28
C GLY A 278 2.77 -15.24 -5.54
N LYS A 279 4.03 -15.00 -5.98
CA LYS A 279 5.19 -15.66 -5.39
C LYS A 279 5.76 -14.93 -4.19
N TYR A 280 5.80 -13.60 -4.24
CA TYR A 280 6.48 -12.80 -3.24
C TYR A 280 5.52 -11.83 -2.54
N LEU A 281 5.72 -11.69 -1.23
CA LEU A 281 5.19 -10.60 -0.43
C LEU A 281 6.34 -9.66 -0.09
N VAL A 282 6.24 -8.41 -0.51
CA VAL A 282 7.17 -7.35 -0.12
C VAL A 282 6.58 -6.59 1.06
N VAL A 283 7.36 -6.43 2.13
CA VAL A 283 6.91 -5.76 3.37
C VAL A 283 7.88 -4.64 3.73
N THR A 284 7.35 -3.46 3.97
CA THR A 284 8.13 -2.32 4.47
C THR A 284 8.23 -2.37 5.99
N TYR A 285 9.44 -2.20 6.55
CA TYR A 285 9.70 -2.20 7.98
C TYR A 285 10.02 -0.76 8.45
N LYS A 286 8.98 -0.01 8.77
CA LYS A 286 9.07 1.42 9.13
C LYS A 286 10.00 1.62 10.35
N GLY A 287 9.89 0.76 11.35
CA GLY A 287 10.70 0.82 12.58
C GLY A 287 12.14 0.35 12.42
N ALA A 288 12.46 -0.37 11.34
CA ALA A 288 13.80 -0.91 11.09
C ALA A 288 14.54 -0.23 9.93
N ALA A 289 13.89 0.67 9.18
CA ALA A 289 14.43 1.28 7.95
C ALA A 289 14.87 0.21 6.92
N LYS A 290 14.03 -0.79 6.68
CA LYS A 290 14.31 -1.91 5.80
C LYS A 290 13.10 -2.32 4.97
N THR A 291 13.37 -3.12 3.94
CA THR A 291 12.35 -3.80 3.14
C THR A 291 12.63 -5.29 3.14
N GLY A 292 11.62 -6.11 3.50
CA GLY A 292 11.68 -7.56 3.47
C GLY A 292 10.97 -8.13 2.24
N VAL A 293 11.52 -9.20 1.67
CA VAL A 293 10.88 -9.98 0.61
C VAL A 293 10.67 -11.41 1.11
N TRP A 294 9.42 -11.86 1.07
CA TRP A 294 8.99 -13.15 1.56
C TRP A 294 8.56 -14.04 0.40
N ASP A 295 9.10 -15.25 0.33
CA ASP A 295 8.59 -16.30 -0.56
C ASP A 295 7.32 -16.90 0.08
N LEU A 296 6.17 -16.68 -0.57
CA LEU A 296 4.86 -17.08 -0.03
C LEU A 296 4.65 -18.59 0.00
N LYS A 297 5.31 -19.34 -0.90
CA LYS A 297 5.25 -20.79 -0.93
C LYS A 297 5.94 -21.41 0.28
N THR A 298 7.14 -20.92 0.61
CA THR A 298 7.94 -21.46 1.72
C THR A 298 7.67 -20.78 3.05
N GLY A 299 7.13 -19.55 3.03
CA GLY A 299 6.94 -18.71 4.20
C GLY A 299 8.24 -18.17 4.79
N LYS A 300 9.32 -18.13 4.02
CA LYS A 300 10.63 -17.63 4.45
C LYS A 300 10.90 -16.22 3.90
N GLU A 301 11.53 -15.38 4.72
CA GLU A 301 12.12 -14.13 4.24
C GLU A 301 13.37 -14.46 3.43
N VAL A 302 13.29 -14.23 2.11
CA VAL A 302 14.36 -14.56 1.16
C VAL A 302 15.32 -13.40 0.94
N ALA A 303 14.91 -12.18 1.27
CA ALA A 303 15.76 -11.01 1.27
C ALA A 303 15.31 -9.98 2.31
N LYS A 304 16.28 -9.23 2.83
CA LYS A 304 16.08 -8.09 3.71
C LYS A 304 17.08 -7.00 3.32
N LEU A 305 16.58 -5.88 2.82
CA LEU A 305 17.39 -4.79 2.28
C LEU A 305 17.34 -3.58 3.20
N ASN A 306 18.48 -2.95 3.45
CA ASN A 306 18.53 -1.66 4.14
C ASN A 306 18.07 -0.56 3.19
N ASN A 307 17.18 0.30 3.65
CA ASN A 307 16.74 1.47 2.90
C ASN A 307 17.69 2.66 3.09
N SER A 308 17.68 3.60 2.16
CA SER A 308 18.57 4.77 2.19
C SER A 308 18.12 5.87 3.15
N ARG A 309 16.86 5.81 3.62
CA ARG A 309 16.26 6.77 4.55
C ARG A 309 15.77 6.06 5.81
N LYS A 310 15.50 6.84 6.85
CA LYS A 310 15.15 6.32 8.20
C LYS A 310 13.76 5.73 8.30
N VAL A 311 12.81 6.17 7.47
CA VAL A 311 11.41 5.76 7.55
C VAL A 311 11.00 5.10 6.25
N THR A 312 10.77 3.78 6.27
CA THR A 312 10.25 3.04 5.12
C THR A 312 8.72 3.08 5.15
N HIS A 313 8.08 3.52 4.07
CA HIS A 313 6.63 3.77 4.08
C HIS A 313 5.85 2.86 3.13
N GLY A 314 5.65 3.25 1.88
CA GLY A 314 4.82 2.54 0.90
C GLY A 314 5.60 1.54 0.05
N VAL A 315 4.87 0.64 -0.59
CA VAL A 315 5.39 -0.26 -1.63
C VAL A 315 4.35 -0.47 -2.72
N VAL A 316 4.80 -0.52 -3.98
CA VAL A 316 4.02 -0.96 -5.14
C VAL A 316 4.89 -1.84 -6.03
N ILE A 317 4.31 -2.91 -6.58
CA ILE A 317 5.02 -3.87 -7.43
C ILE A 317 4.58 -3.71 -8.89
N SER A 318 5.53 -3.75 -9.82
CA SER A 318 5.22 -3.70 -11.26
C SER A 318 4.32 -4.85 -11.70
N PRO A 319 3.42 -4.64 -12.70
CA PRO A 319 2.48 -5.67 -13.17
C PRO A 319 3.14 -6.95 -13.67
N ASP A 320 4.40 -6.87 -14.14
CA ASP A 320 5.19 -8.03 -14.56
C ASP A 320 5.90 -8.75 -13.41
N SER A 321 5.62 -8.35 -12.15
CA SER A 321 6.21 -8.91 -10.92
C SER A 321 7.72 -8.80 -10.82
N ARG A 322 8.34 -7.90 -11.58
CA ARG A 322 9.79 -7.80 -11.64
C ARG A 322 10.39 -6.83 -10.64
N TYR A 323 9.75 -5.69 -10.45
CA TYR A 323 10.29 -4.63 -9.61
C TYR A 323 9.31 -4.22 -8.51
N ALA A 324 9.84 -4.00 -7.31
CA ALA A 324 9.14 -3.31 -6.23
C ALA A 324 9.68 -1.89 -6.09
N PHE A 325 8.78 -0.91 -6.03
CA PHE A 325 9.07 0.49 -5.79
C PHE A 325 8.68 0.82 -4.35
N VAL A 326 9.61 1.33 -3.57
CA VAL A 326 9.46 1.56 -2.13
C VAL A 326 9.69 3.02 -1.82
N SER A 327 8.72 3.69 -1.22
CA SER A 327 8.90 5.06 -0.72
C SER A 327 9.61 5.05 0.62
N VAL A 328 10.58 5.95 0.76
CA VAL A 328 11.38 6.11 1.97
C VAL A 328 11.48 7.57 2.34
N GLU A 329 11.09 7.90 3.59
CA GLU A 329 11.06 9.26 4.09
C GLU A 329 12.41 9.61 4.74
N GLY A 330 12.89 10.82 4.46
CA GLY A 330 13.98 11.45 5.21
C GLY A 330 13.52 12.00 6.56
N ILE A 331 14.45 12.42 7.38
CA ILE A 331 14.17 13.07 8.66
C ILE A 331 14.53 14.55 8.59
N GLY A 332 13.61 15.41 9.02
CA GLY A 332 13.78 16.86 9.03
C GLY A 332 13.88 17.44 7.62
N LYS A 333 15.05 17.94 7.22
CA LYS A 333 15.27 18.54 5.90
C LYS A 333 15.70 17.55 4.83
N GLU A 334 15.96 16.29 5.19
CA GLU A 334 16.38 15.25 4.26
C GLU A 334 15.23 14.95 3.30
N PRO A 335 15.45 14.98 1.97
CA PRO A 335 14.42 14.62 1.00
C PRO A 335 14.10 13.13 1.11
N GLY A 336 12.86 12.78 0.75
CA GLY A 336 12.45 11.40 0.57
C GLY A 336 12.98 10.83 -0.74
N ALA A 337 12.77 9.53 -0.94
CA ALA A 337 13.15 8.88 -2.18
C ALA A 337 12.20 7.71 -2.50
N VAL A 338 12.24 7.26 -3.76
CA VAL A 338 11.69 5.98 -4.18
C VAL A 338 12.84 5.07 -4.57
N GLU A 339 12.92 3.92 -3.92
CA GLU A 339 13.91 2.87 -4.17
C GLU A 339 13.30 1.78 -5.05
N VAL A 340 14.08 1.30 -6.02
CA VAL A 340 13.67 0.21 -6.91
C VAL A 340 14.43 -1.06 -6.54
N ILE A 341 13.67 -2.14 -6.25
CA ILE A 341 14.20 -3.45 -5.90
C ILE A 341 13.85 -4.44 -7.02
N ASP A 342 14.86 -5.07 -7.62
CA ASP A 342 14.68 -6.15 -8.59
C ASP A 342 14.34 -7.45 -7.82
N LEU A 343 13.14 -7.99 -8.02
CA LEU A 343 12.63 -9.19 -7.35
C LEU A 343 13.20 -10.50 -7.92
N HIS A 344 13.98 -10.47 -9.02
CA HIS A 344 14.68 -11.65 -9.53
C HIS A 344 15.99 -11.91 -8.77
N ASN A 345 16.70 -10.86 -8.38
CA ASN A 345 17.99 -11.00 -7.72
C ASN A 345 18.01 -10.40 -6.31
N PHE A 346 16.88 -9.82 -5.86
CA PHE A 346 16.68 -9.22 -4.56
C PHE A 346 17.69 -8.10 -4.24
N LYS A 347 17.95 -7.24 -5.21
CA LYS A 347 18.89 -6.12 -5.06
C LYS A 347 18.17 -4.79 -5.30
N LYS A 348 18.58 -3.78 -4.55
CA LYS A 348 18.25 -2.40 -4.87
C LYS A 348 19.05 -1.98 -6.10
N VAL A 349 18.35 -1.60 -7.15
CA VAL A 349 18.95 -1.32 -8.48
C VAL A 349 18.92 0.15 -8.86
N ALA A 350 18.01 0.94 -8.28
CA ALA A 350 17.92 2.37 -8.53
C ALA A 350 17.31 3.11 -7.34
N VAL A 351 17.53 4.44 -7.30
CA VAL A 351 16.93 5.37 -6.33
C VAL A 351 16.61 6.66 -7.05
N ALA A 352 15.39 7.18 -6.89
CA ALA A 352 15.00 8.52 -7.33
C ALA A 352 14.68 9.37 -6.09
N GLU A 353 15.38 10.50 -5.94
CA GLU A 353 15.11 11.44 -4.85
C GLU A 353 13.91 12.32 -5.20
N ILE A 354 12.96 12.45 -4.27
CA ILE A 354 11.74 13.25 -4.39
C ILE A 354 11.65 14.30 -3.28
N GLY A 355 10.48 14.92 -3.11
CA GLY A 355 10.22 15.83 -2.00
C GLY A 355 10.20 15.14 -0.63
N LYS A 356 10.03 15.93 0.44
CA LYS A 356 10.02 15.44 1.83
C LYS A 356 8.77 14.63 2.13
N GLN A 357 8.92 13.67 3.05
CA GLN A 357 7.85 12.79 3.51
C GLN A 357 7.25 12.00 2.34
N ALA A 358 8.10 11.23 1.67
CA ALA A 358 7.70 10.32 0.60
C ALA A 358 6.71 9.27 1.12
N GLY A 359 5.46 9.33 0.67
CA GLY A 359 4.33 8.58 1.23
C GLY A 359 3.72 7.56 0.28
N GLY A 360 2.49 7.83 -0.15
CA GLY A 360 1.71 6.97 -1.04
C GLY A 360 2.33 6.77 -2.40
N LEU A 361 2.19 5.55 -2.91
CA LEU A 361 2.67 5.14 -4.24
C LEU A 361 1.52 4.58 -5.07
N SER A 362 1.52 4.87 -6.37
CA SER A 362 0.66 4.20 -7.34
C SER A 362 1.40 3.93 -8.64
N PHE A 363 1.31 2.70 -9.11
CA PHE A 363 1.81 2.32 -10.42
C PHE A 363 0.87 2.87 -11.49
N TRP A 364 1.40 3.59 -12.48
CA TRP A 364 0.59 4.12 -13.58
C TRP A 364 0.63 3.19 -14.79
N LYS A 365 1.79 3.08 -15.44
CA LYS A 365 1.92 2.33 -16.68
C LYS A 365 3.32 1.74 -16.87
N MET A 366 3.39 0.81 -17.81
CA MET A 366 4.61 0.19 -18.30
C MET A 366 4.60 0.28 -19.83
N GLU A 367 5.69 0.79 -20.42
CA GLU A 367 5.87 0.95 -21.87
C GLU A 367 7.08 0.16 -22.37
N ASN A 368 7.09 -0.22 -23.69
CA ASN A 368 8.20 -0.94 -24.32
C ASN A 368 9.14 0.03 -25.05
#